data_62b859db56d3a1117871344f323b9517
#
_entry.id   62b859db56d3a1117871344f323b9517
#
_cell.length_a   1.000
_cell.length_b   1.000
_cell.length_c   1.000
_cell.angle_alpha   90.00
_cell.angle_beta   90.00
_cell.angle_gamma   90.00
#
_symmetry.space_group_name_H-M   'P 1'
#
loop_
_entity.id
_entity.type
_entity.pdbx_description
1 polymer ?
#
loop_
_entity_poly.entity_id
_entity_poly.type
_entity_poly.pdbx_seq_one_letter_code
_entity_poly.pdbx_strand_id
1 'polypeptide(L)'
;MGAYELLESLLEQLAADFPQGEFQAAYGAEQSSRRVERLTVTGQVAKERFAPEGWSGKLELTVFLPRGTGPGEAEPLLAAVEAAARELAPGFRGMERGKAQQDKPTGLLAIPCAVEFAGLDEGGGEVTLGGKTYPIAGWSVAVSTEGRELVSIGESQAFALEDRRTRYTVELEGLDTQGLERLASFTAKLGESPETYVGCRWKSLSQNRGVFVSYQRQEETA
;
A
#
# COMPACT_ATOMS: atom_id res chain seq x y z
N MET A 1 10.78 -4.94 10.67
CA MET A 1 9.52 -5.34 9.98
C MET A 1 9.00 -4.14 9.24
N GLY A 2 8.98 -4.17 7.91
CA GLY A 2 8.45 -3.11 7.06
C GLY A 2 6.91 -3.22 6.92
N ALA A 3 6.29 -2.22 6.27
CA ALA A 3 4.84 -2.21 6.10
C ALA A 3 4.31 -3.39 5.27
N TYR A 4 5.10 -3.88 4.33
CA TYR A 4 4.75 -5.05 3.51
C TYR A 4 4.80 -6.35 4.29
N GLU A 5 5.87 -6.57 5.05
CA GLU A 5 5.98 -7.73 5.94
C GLU A 5 4.85 -7.74 6.98
N LEU A 6 4.49 -6.56 7.50
CA LEU A 6 3.35 -6.43 8.40
C LEU A 6 2.05 -6.81 7.72
N LEU A 7 1.82 -6.35 6.47
CA LEU A 7 0.63 -6.71 5.70
C LEU A 7 0.54 -8.22 5.47
N GLU A 8 1.62 -8.85 5.03
CA GLU A 8 1.69 -10.29 4.81
C GLU A 8 1.42 -11.07 6.09
N SER A 9 2.12 -10.74 7.18
CA SER A 9 1.92 -11.39 8.49
C SER A 9 0.48 -11.22 9.00
N LEU A 10 -0.14 -10.05 8.79
CA LEU A 10 -1.53 -9.79 9.15
C LEU A 10 -2.50 -10.68 8.35
N LEU A 11 -2.29 -10.78 7.03
CA LEU A 11 -3.14 -11.61 6.17
C LEU A 11 -2.96 -13.11 6.47
N GLU A 12 -1.75 -13.56 6.76
CA GLU A 12 -1.46 -14.95 7.18
C GLU A 12 -2.15 -15.29 8.51
N GLN A 13 -2.08 -14.42 9.50
CA GLN A 13 -2.76 -14.63 10.78
C GLN A 13 -4.28 -14.68 10.60
N LEU A 14 -4.86 -13.78 9.81
CA LEU A 14 -6.28 -13.81 9.51
C LEU A 14 -6.69 -15.06 8.74
N ALA A 15 -5.85 -15.58 7.85
CA ALA A 15 -6.11 -16.83 7.14
C ALA A 15 -6.10 -18.05 8.08
N ALA A 16 -5.27 -18.03 9.12
CA ALA A 16 -5.25 -19.05 10.15
C ALA A 16 -6.52 -19.02 11.03
N ASP A 17 -6.98 -17.82 11.40
CA ASP A 17 -8.15 -17.62 12.24
C ASP A 17 -9.48 -17.86 11.49
N PHE A 18 -9.50 -17.61 10.19
CA PHE A 18 -10.68 -17.74 9.33
C PHE A 18 -10.39 -18.62 8.09
N PRO A 19 -10.18 -19.93 8.26
CA PRO A 19 -9.72 -20.81 7.18
C PRO A 19 -10.71 -20.94 5.99
N GLN A 20 -11.95 -20.51 6.15
CA GLN A 20 -12.93 -20.44 5.07
C GLN A 20 -12.92 -19.12 4.29
N GLY A 21 -12.14 -18.13 4.72
CA GLY A 21 -11.97 -16.86 4.06
C GLY A 21 -10.86 -16.89 3.01
N GLU A 22 -10.80 -15.85 2.21
CA GLU A 22 -9.69 -15.57 1.27
C GLU A 22 -8.99 -14.30 1.70
N PHE A 23 -7.67 -14.36 1.87
CA PHE A 23 -6.84 -13.26 2.35
C PHE A 23 -5.67 -13.05 1.38
N GLN A 24 -5.56 -11.87 0.80
CA GLN A 24 -4.54 -11.61 -0.21
C GLN A 24 -4.10 -10.15 -0.22
N ALA A 25 -2.82 -9.93 -0.49
CA ALA A 25 -2.33 -8.63 -0.87
C ALA A 25 -2.84 -8.31 -2.28
N ALA A 26 -3.39 -7.13 -2.49
CA ALA A 26 -3.94 -6.73 -3.77
C ALA A 26 -3.59 -5.29 -4.07
N TYR A 27 -2.80 -5.11 -5.11
CA TYR A 27 -2.36 -3.81 -5.58
C TYR A 27 -3.20 -3.38 -6.80
N GLY A 28 -4.48 -3.12 -6.57
CA GLY A 28 -5.34 -2.32 -7.44
C GLY A 28 -6.03 -2.99 -8.62
N ALA A 29 -5.41 -3.86 -9.39
CA ALA A 29 -5.99 -4.30 -10.68
C ALA A 29 -6.71 -5.66 -10.64
N GLU A 30 -6.40 -6.51 -9.69
CA GLU A 30 -6.85 -7.92 -9.70
C GLU A 30 -8.25 -8.13 -9.10
N GLN A 31 -8.79 -7.13 -8.42
CA GLN A 31 -10.04 -7.23 -7.67
C GLN A 31 -11.31 -7.23 -8.55
N SER A 32 -11.24 -6.76 -9.79
CA SER A 32 -12.43 -6.45 -10.57
C SER A 32 -13.10 -7.63 -11.26
N SER A 33 -12.50 -8.82 -11.27
CA SER A 33 -13.01 -9.96 -12.06
C SER A 33 -13.37 -11.21 -11.27
N ARG A 34 -13.15 -11.23 -9.94
CA ARG A 34 -13.41 -12.42 -9.13
C ARG A 34 -14.86 -12.51 -8.67
N ARG A 35 -15.47 -13.68 -8.85
CA ARG A 35 -16.67 -14.08 -8.10
C ARG A 35 -16.25 -14.31 -6.66
N VAL A 36 -16.56 -13.36 -5.78
CA VAL A 36 -16.35 -13.52 -4.34
C VAL A 36 -17.50 -14.37 -3.79
N GLU A 37 -17.25 -15.64 -3.62
CA GLU A 37 -18.19 -16.61 -3.04
C GLU A 37 -17.98 -16.77 -1.54
N ARG A 38 -16.86 -16.28 -1.03
CA ARG A 38 -16.43 -16.36 0.37
C ARG A 38 -16.10 -14.97 0.91
N LEU A 39 -16.06 -14.89 2.22
CA LEU A 39 -15.50 -13.71 2.87
C LEU A 39 -14.08 -13.48 2.37
N THR A 40 -13.81 -12.32 1.81
CA THR A 40 -12.51 -12.01 1.21
C THR A 40 -11.97 -10.73 1.78
N VAL A 41 -10.71 -10.73 2.18
CA VAL A 41 -9.99 -9.53 2.59
C VAL A 41 -8.86 -9.28 1.59
N THR A 42 -8.84 -8.08 1.06
CA THR A 42 -7.72 -7.60 0.25
C THR A 42 -7.01 -6.48 0.97
N GLY A 43 -5.68 -6.49 0.94
CA GLY A 43 -4.87 -5.49 1.63
C GLY A 43 -3.81 -4.89 0.74
N GLN A 44 -3.49 -3.63 0.98
CA GLN A 44 -2.37 -2.94 0.34
C GLN A 44 -1.68 -1.98 1.33
N VAL A 45 -0.41 -1.72 1.09
CA VAL A 45 0.30 -0.63 1.75
C VAL A 45 -0.05 0.66 1.04
N ALA A 46 -0.81 1.52 1.71
CA ALA A 46 -1.24 2.81 1.14
C ALA A 46 -0.17 3.89 1.34
N LYS A 47 0.54 3.83 2.47
CA LYS A 47 1.59 4.78 2.79
C LYS A 47 2.63 4.12 3.69
N GLU A 48 3.88 4.42 3.42
CA GLU A 48 5.00 4.07 4.29
C GLU A 48 5.96 5.27 4.35
N ARG A 49 6.44 5.58 5.55
CA ARG A 49 7.39 6.65 5.80
C ARG A 49 8.45 6.16 6.78
N PHE A 50 9.69 6.38 6.42
CA PHE A 50 10.83 6.23 7.32
C PHE A 50 11.36 7.62 7.69
N ALA A 51 11.66 7.81 8.96
CA ALA A 51 12.23 9.04 9.50
C ALA A 51 13.21 8.69 10.63
N PRO A 52 14.08 9.62 11.07
CA PRO A 52 15.03 9.35 12.15
C PRO A 52 14.39 8.87 13.45
N GLU A 53 13.15 9.26 13.70
CA GLU A 53 12.34 8.83 14.85
C GLU A 53 11.71 7.44 14.66
N GLY A 54 11.90 6.80 13.51
CA GLY A 54 11.36 5.50 13.17
C GLY A 54 10.53 5.51 11.88
N TRP A 55 9.89 4.40 11.62
CA TRP A 55 9.02 4.25 10.45
C TRP A 55 7.54 4.32 10.85
N SER A 56 6.72 4.78 9.94
CA SER A 56 5.28 4.81 10.11
C SER A 56 4.59 4.47 8.79
N GLY A 57 3.37 3.96 8.87
CA GLY A 57 2.66 3.61 7.66
C GLY A 57 1.16 3.46 7.87
N LYS A 58 0.50 3.19 6.75
CA LYS A 58 -0.93 2.93 6.68
C LYS A 58 -1.18 1.74 5.77
N LEU A 59 -1.86 0.75 6.29
CA LEU A 59 -2.42 -0.34 5.50
C LEU A 59 -3.87 -0.02 5.19
N GLU A 60 -4.27 -0.24 3.96
CA GLU A 60 -5.68 -0.20 3.55
C GLU A 60 -6.15 -1.62 3.27
N LEU A 61 -7.18 -2.03 3.99
CA LEU A 61 -7.81 -3.33 3.85
C LEU A 61 -9.23 -3.12 3.35
N THR A 62 -9.71 -4.01 2.52
CA THR A 62 -11.11 -4.04 2.11
C THR A 62 -11.68 -5.44 2.38
N VAL A 63 -12.71 -5.47 3.19
CA VAL A 63 -13.47 -6.69 3.51
C VAL A 63 -14.64 -6.79 2.56
N PHE A 64 -14.65 -7.80 1.69
CA PHE A 64 -15.76 -8.12 0.79
C PHE A 64 -16.62 -9.20 1.41
N LEU A 65 -17.91 -8.95 1.50
CA LEU A 65 -18.88 -9.89 2.03
C LEU A 65 -19.54 -10.72 0.92
N PRO A 66 -19.76 -12.02 1.13
CA PRO A 66 -20.53 -12.85 0.23
C PRO A 66 -21.92 -12.26 -0.04
N ARG A 67 -22.54 -12.61 -1.15
CA ARG A 67 -23.89 -12.17 -1.45
C ARG A 67 -24.89 -12.69 -0.42
N GLY A 68 -25.76 -11.82 0.04
CA GLY A 68 -26.79 -12.14 1.03
C GLY A 68 -26.35 -12.01 2.48
N THR A 69 -25.09 -11.66 2.74
CA THR A 69 -24.60 -11.39 4.10
C THR A 69 -24.74 -9.90 4.43
N GLY A 70 -25.04 -9.62 5.68
CA GLY A 70 -25.15 -8.25 6.19
C GLY A 70 -23.86 -7.72 6.81
N PRO A 71 -23.73 -6.39 7.02
CA PRO A 71 -22.53 -5.79 7.60
C PRO A 71 -22.16 -6.36 8.96
N GLY A 72 -23.13 -6.78 9.77
CA GLY A 72 -22.90 -7.36 11.10
C GLY A 72 -22.13 -8.68 11.08
N GLU A 73 -22.15 -9.42 9.97
CA GLU A 73 -21.41 -10.67 9.83
C GLU A 73 -19.89 -10.44 9.64
N ALA A 74 -19.49 -9.22 9.32
CA ALA A 74 -18.08 -8.83 9.26
C ALA A 74 -17.48 -8.49 10.64
N GLU A 75 -18.30 -8.24 11.68
CA GLU A 75 -17.80 -7.77 12.97
C GLU A 75 -16.75 -8.69 13.62
N PRO A 76 -16.89 -10.03 13.63
CA PRO A 76 -15.86 -10.91 14.17
C PRO A 76 -14.53 -10.77 13.42
N LEU A 77 -14.57 -10.65 12.09
CA LEU A 77 -13.39 -10.47 11.29
C LEU A 77 -12.76 -9.09 11.50
N LEU A 78 -13.57 -8.03 11.55
CA LEU A 78 -13.07 -6.67 11.80
C LEU A 78 -12.40 -6.56 13.18
N ALA A 79 -12.95 -7.24 14.18
CA ALA A 79 -12.34 -7.33 15.50
C ALA A 79 -11.01 -8.12 15.47
N ALA A 80 -10.95 -9.20 14.69
CA ALA A 80 -9.71 -9.98 14.51
C ALA A 80 -8.64 -9.18 13.76
N VAL A 81 -9.00 -8.41 12.72
CA VAL A 81 -8.08 -7.50 12.03
C VAL A 81 -7.47 -6.49 13.02
N GLU A 82 -8.28 -5.89 13.88
CA GLU A 82 -7.80 -4.94 14.87
C GLU A 82 -6.89 -5.61 15.91
N ALA A 83 -7.27 -6.80 16.39
CA ALA A 83 -6.48 -7.56 17.36
C ALA A 83 -5.13 -7.99 16.79
N ALA A 84 -5.12 -8.58 15.58
CA ALA A 84 -3.90 -8.98 14.89
C ALA A 84 -3.00 -7.78 14.57
N ALA A 85 -3.58 -6.68 14.09
CA ALA A 85 -2.81 -5.46 13.85
C ALA A 85 -2.19 -4.89 15.13
N ARG A 86 -2.89 -4.96 16.25
CA ARG A 86 -2.38 -4.52 17.56
C ARG A 86 -1.24 -5.40 18.08
N GLU A 87 -1.30 -6.70 17.79
CA GLU A 87 -0.27 -7.67 18.19
C GLU A 87 0.98 -7.57 17.30
N LEU A 88 0.80 -7.52 15.98
CA LEU A 88 1.88 -7.57 15.00
C LEU A 88 2.56 -6.22 14.75
N ALA A 89 1.81 -5.12 14.81
CA ALA A 89 2.35 -3.81 14.48
C ALA A 89 2.99 -3.15 15.70
N PRO A 90 4.31 -3.04 15.76
CA PRO A 90 4.97 -2.19 16.76
C PRO A 90 4.43 -0.76 16.62
N GLY A 91 3.88 -0.21 17.71
CA GLY A 91 3.33 1.14 17.67
C GLY A 91 2.02 1.27 16.88
N PHE A 92 1.16 0.25 16.94
CA PHE A 92 -0.23 0.35 16.47
C PHE A 92 -0.89 1.62 17.02
N ARG A 93 -1.43 2.46 16.14
CA ARG A 93 -2.06 3.73 16.49
C ARG A 93 -3.58 3.68 16.44
N GLY A 94 -4.13 2.77 15.67
CA GLY A 94 -5.56 2.60 15.56
C GLY A 94 -5.97 1.96 14.25
N MET A 95 -7.25 1.57 14.19
CA MET A 95 -7.92 1.13 12.99
C MET A 95 -9.15 2.00 12.74
N GLU A 96 -9.21 2.62 11.58
CA GLU A 96 -10.41 3.29 11.09
C GLU A 96 -11.26 2.31 10.30
N ARG A 97 -12.56 2.27 10.59
CA ARG A 97 -13.54 1.47 9.86
C ARG A 97 -14.41 2.39 9.01
N GLY A 98 -14.39 2.18 7.71
CA GLY A 98 -15.27 2.87 6.80
C GLY A 98 -16.70 2.32 6.84
N LYS A 99 -17.62 3.02 6.20
CA LYS A 99 -19.00 2.56 6.07
C LYS A 99 -19.07 1.42 5.06
N ALA A 100 -19.90 0.43 5.37
CA ALA A 100 -20.27 -0.61 4.41
C ALA A 100 -20.91 0.04 3.17
N GLN A 101 -20.39 -0.24 2.00
CA GLN A 101 -20.86 0.30 0.74
C GLN A 101 -20.82 -0.77 -0.35
N GLN A 102 -21.67 -0.62 -1.36
CA GLN A 102 -21.62 -1.51 -2.49
C GLN A 102 -20.41 -1.17 -3.36
N ASP A 103 -19.54 -2.15 -3.53
CA ASP A 103 -18.41 -2.04 -4.46
C ASP A 103 -18.89 -2.18 -5.89
N LYS A 104 -18.75 -1.13 -6.68
CA LYS A 104 -19.30 -1.07 -8.05
C LYS A 104 -18.76 -2.16 -8.98
N PRO A 105 -17.43 -2.47 -9.00
CA PRO A 105 -16.88 -3.49 -9.87
C PRO A 105 -17.37 -4.90 -9.57
N THR A 106 -17.51 -5.26 -8.29
CA THR A 106 -17.91 -6.63 -7.87
C THR A 106 -19.40 -6.75 -7.58
N GLY A 107 -20.08 -5.63 -7.32
CA GLY A 107 -21.47 -5.60 -6.86
C GLY A 107 -21.67 -6.16 -5.45
N LEU A 108 -20.60 -6.37 -4.71
CA LEU A 108 -20.60 -6.90 -3.35
C LEU A 108 -20.64 -5.78 -2.31
N LEU A 109 -21.02 -6.13 -1.09
CA LEU A 109 -20.85 -5.24 0.03
C LEU A 109 -19.39 -5.24 0.46
N ALA A 110 -18.77 -4.07 0.50
CA ALA A 110 -17.38 -3.86 0.88
C ALA A 110 -17.28 -2.93 2.09
N ILE A 111 -16.40 -3.27 3.03
CA ILE A 111 -16.09 -2.45 4.19
C ILE A 111 -14.62 -2.08 4.13
N PRO A 112 -14.28 -0.83 3.81
CA PRO A 112 -12.89 -0.38 3.85
C PRO A 112 -12.44 -0.18 5.28
N CYS A 113 -11.19 -0.56 5.56
CA CYS A 113 -10.53 -0.37 6.84
C CYS A 113 -9.14 0.21 6.62
N ALA A 114 -8.68 1.01 7.54
CA ALA A 114 -7.34 1.56 7.52
C ALA A 114 -6.66 1.29 8.87
N VAL A 115 -5.49 0.66 8.84
CA VAL A 115 -4.64 0.41 10.01
C VAL A 115 -3.48 1.38 9.96
N GLU A 116 -3.31 2.18 11.02
CA GLU A 116 -2.20 3.10 11.17
C GLU A 116 -1.23 2.58 12.23
N PHE A 117 0.06 2.67 11.93
CA PHE A 117 1.13 2.22 12.82
C PHE A 117 2.35 3.15 12.74
N ALA A 118 3.18 3.12 13.77
CA ALA A 118 4.47 3.78 13.79
C ALA A 118 5.42 2.98 14.69
N GLY A 119 6.54 2.54 14.12
CA GLY A 119 7.59 1.83 14.84
C GLY A 119 8.72 2.77 15.22
N LEU A 120 9.41 2.45 16.31
CA LEU A 120 10.68 3.07 16.66
C LEU A 120 11.77 2.18 16.07
N ASP A 121 12.45 2.66 15.04
CA ASP A 121 13.63 1.97 14.49
C ASP A 121 14.80 2.96 14.46
N GLU A 122 15.92 2.59 15.05
CA GLU A 122 17.10 3.46 15.21
C GLU A 122 18.02 3.41 13.96
N GLY A 123 17.45 3.50 12.77
CA GLY A 123 18.22 3.44 11.53
C GLY A 123 18.29 4.78 10.80
N GLY A 124 19.49 5.32 10.64
CA GLY A 124 19.73 6.34 9.61
C GLY A 124 19.33 5.76 8.25
N GLY A 125 18.54 6.50 7.47
CA GLY A 125 18.08 5.99 6.18
C GLY A 125 19.15 6.14 5.11
N GLU A 126 19.18 5.18 4.22
CA GLU A 126 19.95 5.25 2.99
C GLU A 126 19.03 4.99 1.80
N VAL A 127 19.34 5.57 0.67
CA VAL A 127 18.68 5.27 -0.60
C VAL A 127 19.72 4.99 -1.66
N THR A 128 19.54 3.92 -2.41
CA THR A 128 20.37 3.64 -3.59
C THR A 128 19.62 4.12 -4.84
N LEU A 129 20.20 5.06 -5.56
CA LEU A 129 19.64 5.64 -6.79
C LEU A 129 20.61 5.39 -7.94
N GLY A 130 20.17 4.65 -8.96
CA GLY A 130 21.00 4.33 -10.12
C GLY A 130 22.31 3.61 -9.76
N GLY A 131 22.31 2.80 -8.70
CA GLY A 131 23.48 2.04 -8.22
C GLY A 131 24.41 2.82 -7.30
N LYS A 132 24.09 4.06 -6.92
CA LYS A 132 24.85 4.83 -5.95
C LYS A 132 24.02 5.10 -4.71
N THR A 133 24.61 4.86 -3.52
CA THR A 133 23.94 5.04 -2.22
C THR A 133 24.15 6.46 -1.69
N TYR A 134 23.09 7.03 -1.15
CA TYR A 134 23.03 8.36 -0.56
C TYR A 134 22.41 8.27 0.82
N PRO A 135 22.97 8.98 1.81
CA PRO A 135 22.30 9.12 3.11
C PRO A 135 21.07 10.03 2.97
N ILE A 136 20.02 9.69 3.70
CA ILE A 136 18.77 10.46 3.77
C ILE A 136 18.30 10.56 5.22
N ALA A 137 17.56 11.62 5.52
CA ALA A 137 16.93 11.79 6.83
C ALA A 137 15.63 10.98 6.94
N GLY A 138 14.95 10.75 5.82
CA GLY A 138 13.74 9.95 5.80
C GLY A 138 13.18 9.75 4.40
N TRP A 139 12.18 8.87 4.29
CA TRP A 139 11.46 8.62 3.04
C TRP A 139 10.00 8.26 3.30
N SER A 140 9.18 8.47 2.31
CA SER A 140 7.79 7.98 2.31
C SER A 140 7.41 7.45 0.95
N VAL A 141 6.56 6.43 0.94
CA VAL A 141 5.98 5.84 -0.27
C VAL A 141 4.46 5.99 -0.22
N ALA A 142 3.90 6.57 -1.26
CA ALA A 142 2.46 6.58 -1.50
C ALA A 142 2.15 5.73 -2.73
N VAL A 143 1.21 4.82 -2.58
CA VAL A 143 0.74 3.94 -3.65
C VAL A 143 -0.62 4.43 -4.14
N SER A 144 -0.77 4.58 -5.45
CA SER A 144 -2.04 4.96 -6.06
C SER A 144 -2.27 4.18 -7.35
N THR A 145 -3.52 3.97 -7.69
CA THR A 145 -3.90 3.38 -8.99
C THR A 145 -4.26 4.50 -9.95
N GLU A 146 -3.60 4.53 -11.08
CA GLU A 146 -3.94 5.42 -12.20
C GLU A 146 -4.59 4.60 -13.31
N GLY A 147 -5.58 5.18 -13.97
CA GLY A 147 -6.25 4.56 -15.10
C GLY A 147 -7.13 5.57 -15.84
N ARG A 148 -7.55 5.21 -17.04
CA ARG A 148 -8.49 6.01 -17.81
C ARG A 148 -9.91 5.73 -17.31
N GLU A 149 -10.60 6.76 -16.87
CA GLU A 149 -12.00 6.66 -16.49
C GLU A 149 -12.88 6.42 -17.74
N LEU A 150 -13.65 5.35 -17.69
CA LEU A 150 -14.69 5.08 -18.67
C LEU A 150 -16.02 5.64 -18.14
N VAL A 151 -16.56 6.61 -18.84
CA VAL A 151 -17.83 7.24 -18.52
C VAL A 151 -18.83 6.88 -19.61
N SER A 152 -19.99 6.37 -19.25
CA SER A 152 -21.08 6.12 -20.19
C SER A 152 -21.67 7.44 -20.70
N ILE A 153 -22.11 7.47 -21.96
CA ILE A 153 -22.73 8.66 -22.53
C ILE A 153 -24.00 9.00 -21.73
N GLY A 154 -24.00 10.19 -21.14
CA GLY A 154 -25.12 10.67 -20.31
C GLY A 154 -24.95 10.45 -18.80
N GLU A 155 -23.85 9.82 -18.35
CA GLU A 155 -23.53 9.67 -16.94
C GLU A 155 -22.37 10.59 -16.53
N SER A 156 -22.45 11.11 -15.31
CA SER A 156 -21.39 11.96 -14.74
C SER A 156 -20.34 11.20 -13.92
N GLN A 157 -20.53 9.89 -13.74
CA GLN A 157 -19.64 9.05 -12.95
C GLN A 157 -18.99 7.96 -13.81
N ALA A 158 -17.70 7.75 -13.59
CA ALA A 158 -16.97 6.65 -14.19
C ALA A 158 -17.52 5.29 -13.70
N PHE A 159 -17.77 4.36 -14.62
CA PHE A 159 -18.20 3.01 -14.29
C PHE A 159 -17.03 1.99 -14.27
N ALA A 160 -15.91 2.32 -14.87
CA ALA A 160 -14.71 1.49 -14.89
C ALA A 160 -13.43 2.33 -15.05
N LEU A 161 -12.30 1.74 -14.70
CA LEU A 161 -10.97 2.25 -15.03
C LEU A 161 -10.32 1.30 -16.03
N GLU A 162 -9.94 1.84 -17.18
CA GLU A 162 -9.18 1.15 -18.21
C GLU A 162 -7.68 1.46 -18.06
N ASP A 163 -6.81 0.58 -18.53
CA ASP A 163 -5.34 0.74 -18.46
C ASP A 163 -4.81 1.04 -17.03
N ARG A 164 -5.33 0.33 -16.06
CA ARG A 164 -4.92 0.50 -14.66
C ARG A 164 -3.42 0.26 -14.49
N ARG A 165 -2.76 1.20 -13.84
CA ARG A 165 -1.35 1.11 -13.47
C ARG A 165 -1.18 1.49 -12.01
N THR A 166 -0.42 0.68 -11.30
CA THR A 166 0.01 1.04 -9.95
C THR A 166 1.11 2.09 -10.07
N ARG A 167 0.94 3.20 -9.37
CA ARG A 167 1.92 4.27 -9.29
C ARG A 167 2.46 4.36 -7.88
N TYR A 168 3.75 4.28 -7.78
CA TYR A 168 4.51 4.51 -6.55
C TYR A 168 5.08 5.94 -6.60
N THR A 169 4.73 6.75 -5.62
CA THR A 169 5.31 8.08 -5.44
C THR A 169 6.16 8.03 -4.19
N VAL A 170 7.47 8.20 -4.38
CA VAL A 170 8.45 8.15 -3.29
C VAL A 170 8.97 9.55 -3.04
N GLU A 171 8.93 9.96 -1.80
CA GLU A 171 9.49 11.21 -1.32
C GLU A 171 10.69 10.92 -0.42
N LEU A 172 11.80 11.60 -0.67
CA LEU A 172 13.05 11.50 0.07
C LEU A 172 13.33 12.83 0.76
N GLU A 173 13.65 12.80 2.05
CA GLU A 173 14.00 13.96 2.86
C GLU A 173 15.49 13.88 3.28
N GLY A 174 16.15 15.02 3.36
CA GLY A 174 17.56 15.09 3.72
C GLY A 174 18.53 14.61 2.64
N LEU A 175 18.05 14.44 1.40
CA LEU A 175 18.84 13.99 0.27
C LEU A 175 19.69 15.14 -0.29
N ASP A 176 21.01 14.91 -0.46
CA ASP A 176 21.82 15.80 -1.29
C ASP A 176 21.42 15.60 -2.76
N THR A 177 20.77 16.60 -3.32
CA THR A 177 20.23 16.55 -4.68
C THR A 177 21.21 17.00 -5.75
N GLN A 178 22.43 17.37 -5.39
CA GLN A 178 23.42 17.87 -6.35
C GLN A 178 23.80 16.79 -7.39
N GLY A 179 23.56 17.08 -8.64
CA GLY A 179 23.88 16.17 -9.76
C GLY A 179 22.84 15.09 -10.03
N LEU A 180 21.79 14.96 -9.19
CA LEU A 180 20.72 13.97 -9.38
C LEU A 180 19.76 14.35 -10.53
N GLU A 181 19.69 15.60 -10.91
CA GLU A 181 18.92 16.09 -12.06
C GLU A 181 19.32 15.43 -13.38
N ARG A 182 20.53 14.87 -13.45
CA ARG A 182 21.05 14.18 -14.64
C ARG A 182 20.50 12.76 -14.80
N LEU A 183 19.89 12.20 -13.74
CA LEU A 183 19.27 10.88 -13.80
C LEU A 183 17.90 10.98 -14.47
N ALA A 184 17.86 10.78 -15.80
CA ALA A 184 16.61 10.83 -16.58
C ALA A 184 15.67 9.65 -16.25
N SER A 185 16.26 8.47 -16.00
CA SER A 185 15.57 7.27 -15.50
C SER A 185 16.54 6.45 -14.68
N PHE A 186 16.08 5.92 -13.54
CA PHE A 186 16.95 5.19 -12.61
C PHE A 186 16.18 4.08 -11.88
N THR A 187 16.93 3.24 -11.19
CA THR A 187 16.39 2.30 -10.20
C THR A 187 16.57 2.90 -8.81
N ALA A 188 15.64 2.64 -7.90
CA ALA A 188 15.71 3.09 -6.52
C ALA A 188 15.46 1.93 -5.56
N LYS A 189 16.31 1.82 -4.52
CA LYS A 189 16.15 0.90 -3.41
C LYS A 189 16.19 1.71 -2.11
N LEU A 190 15.21 1.49 -1.24
CA LEU A 190 15.04 2.24 0.00
C LEU A 190 15.57 1.41 1.17
N GLY A 191 16.66 1.85 1.79
CA GLY A 191 17.28 1.15 2.89
C GLY A 191 17.62 -0.31 2.55
N GLU A 192 17.35 -1.20 3.48
CA GLU A 192 17.53 -2.66 3.34
C GLU A 192 16.30 -3.36 2.73
N SER A 193 15.30 -2.60 2.27
CA SER A 193 14.11 -3.18 1.65
C SER A 193 14.49 -4.16 0.54
N PRO A 194 13.87 -5.34 0.45
CA PRO A 194 14.08 -6.26 -0.68
C PRO A 194 13.49 -5.71 -1.99
N GLU A 195 12.77 -4.59 -1.92
CA GLU A 195 12.06 -4.01 -3.03
C GLU A 195 12.90 -2.99 -3.79
N THR A 196 12.88 -3.11 -5.12
CA THR A 196 13.53 -2.18 -6.03
C THR A 196 12.50 -1.54 -6.95
N TYR A 197 12.46 -0.22 -6.95
CA TYR A 197 11.64 0.56 -7.88
C TYR A 197 12.40 0.73 -9.19
N VAL A 198 11.76 0.40 -10.31
CA VAL A 198 12.37 0.39 -11.63
C VAL A 198 11.77 1.48 -12.52
N GLY A 199 12.60 2.06 -13.39
CA GLY A 199 12.15 3.09 -14.32
C GLY A 199 11.70 4.38 -13.62
N CYS A 200 12.29 4.66 -12.46
CA CYS A 200 12.00 5.86 -11.68
C CYS A 200 12.30 7.13 -12.47
N ARG A 201 11.45 8.13 -12.28
CA ARG A 201 11.64 9.46 -12.85
C ARG A 201 11.38 10.52 -11.79
N TRP A 202 12.22 11.54 -11.76
CA TRP A 202 12.00 12.66 -10.85
C TRP A 202 10.70 13.40 -11.21
N LYS A 203 9.87 13.61 -10.20
CA LYS A 203 8.72 14.51 -10.25
C LYS A 203 9.13 15.92 -9.81
N SER A 204 9.96 16.00 -8.79
CA SER A 204 10.55 17.25 -8.31
C SER A 204 11.87 16.96 -7.59
N LEU A 205 12.79 17.90 -7.70
CA LEU A 205 14.03 17.97 -6.93
C LEU A 205 14.13 19.39 -6.36
N SER A 206 14.37 19.48 -5.09
CA SER A 206 14.63 20.73 -4.38
C SER A 206 15.75 20.51 -3.38
N GLN A 207 16.26 21.55 -2.78
CA GLN A 207 17.30 21.43 -1.76
C GLN A 207 16.83 20.48 -0.64
N ASN A 208 17.59 19.42 -0.39
CA ASN A 208 17.34 18.40 0.63
C ASN A 208 16.04 17.57 0.45
N ARG A 209 15.38 17.63 -0.70
CA ARG A 209 14.17 16.86 -0.96
C ARG A 209 14.08 16.40 -2.40
N GLY A 210 13.82 15.11 -2.60
CA GLY A 210 13.56 14.51 -3.89
C GLY A 210 12.22 13.78 -3.91
N VAL A 211 11.45 13.94 -4.97
CA VAL A 211 10.24 13.15 -5.20
C VAL A 211 10.36 12.48 -6.55
N PHE A 212 10.25 11.17 -6.57
CA PHE A 212 10.22 10.40 -7.82
C PHE A 212 8.98 9.54 -7.93
N VAL A 213 8.69 9.11 -9.14
CA VAL A 213 7.59 8.18 -9.42
C VAL A 213 8.12 6.95 -10.14
N SER A 214 7.53 5.80 -9.85
CA SER A 214 7.73 4.54 -10.55
C SER A 214 6.38 3.88 -10.80
N TYR A 215 6.30 3.07 -11.85
CA TYR A 215 5.13 2.23 -12.16
C TYR A 215 5.47 0.73 -12.06
N GLN A 216 6.70 0.41 -11.68
CA GLN A 216 7.18 -0.96 -11.55
C GLN A 216 7.98 -1.11 -10.26
N ARG A 217 7.68 -2.16 -9.55
CA ARG A 217 8.38 -2.60 -8.35
C ARG A 217 8.75 -4.07 -8.53
N GLN A 218 9.96 -4.43 -8.19
CA GLN A 218 10.48 -5.79 -8.24
C GLN A 218 10.96 -6.18 -6.86
N GLU A 219 10.63 -7.37 -6.42
CA GLU A 219 11.24 -7.97 -5.24
C GLU A 219 12.55 -8.64 -5.68
N GLU A 220 13.62 -8.45 -4.91
CA GLU A 220 14.82 -9.26 -5.05
C GLU A 220 14.44 -10.69 -4.61
N THR A 221 14.26 -11.58 -5.58
CA THR A 221 14.19 -13.01 -5.28
C THR A 221 15.54 -13.44 -4.72
N ALA A 222 15.56 -13.86 -3.46
CA ALA A 222 16.73 -14.40 -2.79
C ALA A 222 17.23 -15.69 -3.46
#